data_5efe73132532308f5cfd6a85aa82dcd5
#
_entry.id   5efe73132532308f5cfd6a85aa82dcd5
#
_cell.length_a   1.000
_cell.length_b   1.000
_cell.length_c   1.000
_cell.angle_alpha   90.00
_cell.angle_beta   90.00
_cell.angle_gamma   90.00
#
_symmetry.space_group_name_H-M   'P 1'
#
loop_
_entity.id
_entity.type
_entity.pdbx_description
1 polymer ?
#
loop_
_entity_poly.entity_id
_entity_poly.type
_entity_poly.pdbx_seq_one_letter_code
_entity_poly.pdbx_strand_id
1 'polypeptide(L)'
;MAKNSAQYSKQYGIGIEKFLVGKSFFVTGATGFLAKVLIEKILRAAPEVGKIFLLIKAESEEAASKRLKDEVINAELFKCLQQTYGECYQDFMLNILVPVVGNISEINLGLEGNLATVIANEVDVIINSAASITFHERYDIAIDINTRGPSHVMNFTKKCKKVKVFVHMSTGKCLKPIMFTAVSKNLSFANGKRQGRTMEKPFYMGDTIARELNFNNSKTEPKLDVEKEIGLAMKSKKALENDEDARKKMKELGLERARKYGWHDTYSFTKAMGEMMIDTMKENISVVIIRPTLIQSTYKEPFPGWIEGNRLWDLMILYYGRGQLNELVGDPNGLLDAVPVDMVVNATLAAIAKHGQVVIQKPEVKVYQIASSVTNPLVTKYLMSLLHEHFDSSPFLDSKGSPIRVPLMKLFTSMEDFSAHLLDGAMQRSIIGSSNGEQLAQKQYEILRRKEFANVYLPYGFYAGRFDCSNTMGLMQIMNEEEKKKFGFDMGSIDWKHYITNVHVPGLMRNVMKEKRGETLVGAGNKIPGGAKFYKSKL
;
A
#
# COMPACT_ATOMS: atom_id res chain seq x y z
N MET A 1 -2.31 -14.90 -38.48
CA MET A 1 -1.16 -14.31 -37.79
C MET A 1 -1.31 -14.30 -36.25
N ALA A 2 -2.45 -13.99 -35.65
CA ALA A 2 -2.62 -13.96 -34.18
C ALA A 2 -2.43 -15.32 -33.45
N LYS A 3 -2.80 -16.46 -34.07
CA LYS A 3 -2.59 -17.78 -33.44
C LYS A 3 -1.11 -18.20 -33.38
N ASN A 4 -0.29 -17.83 -34.35
CA ASN A 4 1.14 -18.12 -34.34
C ASN A 4 1.90 -17.26 -33.32
N SER A 5 1.48 -15.99 -33.10
CA SER A 5 2.11 -15.13 -32.10
C SER A 5 1.85 -15.60 -30.66
N ALA A 6 0.64 -16.13 -30.37
CA ALA A 6 0.30 -16.67 -29.06
C ALA A 6 1.03 -18.01 -28.75
N GLN A 7 1.32 -18.81 -29.77
CA GLN A 7 2.05 -20.07 -29.63
C GLN A 7 3.57 -19.82 -29.47
N TYR A 8 4.11 -18.81 -30.17
CA TYR A 8 5.50 -18.33 -30.02
C TYR A 8 5.75 -17.77 -28.63
N SER A 9 4.83 -16.95 -28.09
CA SER A 9 4.98 -16.37 -26.75
C SER A 9 4.99 -17.42 -25.62
N LYS A 10 4.23 -18.51 -25.72
CA LYS A 10 4.25 -19.61 -24.74
C LYS A 10 5.58 -20.37 -24.70
N GLN A 11 6.30 -20.43 -25.80
CA GLN A 11 7.60 -21.13 -25.85
C GLN A 11 8.75 -20.27 -25.33
N TYR A 12 8.72 -18.95 -25.55
CA TYR A 12 9.83 -18.04 -25.22
C TYR A 12 9.60 -17.18 -23.98
N GLY A 13 8.37 -17.05 -23.51
CA GLY A 13 8.00 -16.24 -22.35
C GLY A 13 8.11 -14.74 -22.59
N ILE A 14 8.18 -13.95 -21.49
CA ILE A 14 8.41 -12.51 -21.51
C ILE A 14 9.90 -12.18 -21.60
N GLY A 15 10.77 -13.05 -21.09
CA GLY A 15 12.20 -12.80 -20.99
C GLY A 15 12.57 -11.89 -19.81
N ILE A 16 11.95 -12.10 -18.64
CA ILE A 16 12.07 -11.21 -17.48
C ILE A 16 13.55 -11.11 -17.03
N GLU A 17 14.21 -12.23 -16.74
CA GLU A 17 15.61 -12.23 -16.31
C GLU A 17 16.53 -11.60 -17.37
N LYS A 18 16.34 -12.01 -18.62
CA LYS A 18 17.12 -11.50 -19.76
C LYS A 18 16.99 -9.98 -19.89
N PHE A 19 15.79 -9.44 -19.64
CA PHE A 19 15.58 -7.99 -19.67
C PHE A 19 16.33 -7.28 -18.54
N LEU A 20 16.36 -7.86 -17.33
CA LEU A 20 16.95 -7.23 -16.16
C LEU A 20 18.48 -7.13 -16.22
N VAL A 21 19.15 -8.10 -16.88
CA VAL A 21 20.61 -8.14 -17.02
C VAL A 21 21.14 -6.86 -17.67
N GLY A 22 22.10 -6.21 -17.02
CA GLY A 22 22.77 -4.98 -17.47
C GLY A 22 21.89 -3.72 -17.45
N LYS A 23 20.62 -3.78 -17.00
CA LYS A 23 19.74 -2.61 -16.92
C LYS A 23 20.00 -1.80 -15.66
N SER A 24 20.07 -0.48 -15.84
CA SER A 24 20.17 0.46 -14.72
C SER A 24 18.80 1.01 -14.34
N PHE A 25 18.57 1.14 -13.04
CA PHE A 25 17.31 1.55 -12.45
C PHE A 25 17.46 2.87 -11.69
N PHE A 26 16.40 3.68 -11.68
CA PHE A 26 16.22 4.78 -10.75
C PHE A 26 14.95 4.55 -9.94
N VAL A 27 15.09 4.45 -8.61
CA VAL A 27 13.99 4.06 -7.71
C VAL A 27 13.74 5.16 -6.68
N THR A 28 12.52 5.69 -6.64
CA THR A 28 12.09 6.58 -5.56
C THR A 28 11.38 5.80 -4.46
N GLY A 29 11.46 6.28 -3.22
CA GLY A 29 10.89 5.56 -2.08
C GLY A 29 11.62 4.25 -1.74
N ALA A 30 12.93 4.20 -2.01
CA ALA A 30 13.78 3.01 -1.94
C ALA A 30 13.86 2.36 -0.55
N THR A 31 13.70 3.14 0.52
CA THR A 31 13.68 2.64 1.91
C THR A 31 12.30 2.13 2.35
N GLY A 32 11.31 2.17 1.46
CA GLY A 32 9.95 1.71 1.74
C GLY A 32 9.79 0.19 1.56
N PHE A 33 8.77 -0.36 2.20
CA PHE A 33 8.46 -1.80 2.24
C PHE A 33 8.45 -2.47 0.86
N LEU A 34 7.65 -1.94 -0.09
CA LEU A 34 7.50 -2.51 -1.42
C LEU A 34 8.79 -2.40 -2.24
N ALA A 35 9.46 -1.24 -2.18
CA ALA A 35 10.68 -1.01 -2.93
C ALA A 35 11.83 -1.93 -2.46
N LYS A 36 11.94 -2.21 -1.15
CA LYS A 36 12.94 -3.15 -0.62
C LYS A 36 12.73 -4.56 -1.16
N VAL A 37 11.49 -5.06 -1.20
CA VAL A 37 11.19 -6.40 -1.78
C VAL A 37 11.49 -6.42 -3.28
N LEU A 38 11.21 -5.32 -3.98
CA LEU A 38 11.53 -5.21 -5.41
C LEU A 38 13.04 -5.24 -5.65
N ILE A 39 13.82 -4.48 -4.87
CA ILE A 39 15.29 -4.46 -4.94
C ILE A 39 15.85 -5.85 -4.63
N GLU A 40 15.39 -6.49 -3.56
CA GLU A 40 15.80 -7.85 -3.21
C GLU A 40 15.56 -8.81 -4.37
N LYS A 41 14.36 -8.79 -4.94
CA LYS A 41 13.99 -9.70 -6.04
C LYS A 41 14.82 -9.45 -7.29
N ILE A 42 15.11 -8.19 -7.64
CA ILE A 42 15.98 -7.85 -8.79
C ILE A 42 17.37 -8.41 -8.55
N LEU A 43 17.98 -8.15 -7.39
CA LEU A 43 19.34 -8.59 -7.07
C LEU A 43 19.47 -10.11 -7.03
N ARG A 44 18.45 -10.80 -6.53
CA ARG A 44 18.46 -12.27 -6.44
C ARG A 44 18.19 -12.94 -7.80
N ALA A 45 17.32 -12.36 -8.62
CA ALA A 45 16.95 -12.93 -9.93
C ALA A 45 17.93 -12.55 -11.05
N ALA A 46 18.57 -11.38 -10.97
CA ALA A 46 19.49 -10.88 -11.98
C ALA A 46 20.70 -10.20 -11.29
N PRO A 47 21.65 -10.97 -10.74
CA PRO A 47 22.84 -10.41 -10.08
C PRO A 47 23.70 -9.52 -10.97
N GLU A 48 23.61 -9.71 -12.29
CA GLU A 48 24.29 -8.92 -13.32
C GLU A 48 23.49 -7.68 -13.75
N VAL A 49 22.54 -7.23 -12.93
CA VAL A 49 21.85 -5.95 -13.13
C VAL A 49 22.84 -4.80 -13.10
N GLY A 50 22.57 -3.73 -13.84
CA GLY A 50 23.37 -2.51 -13.81
C GLY A 50 23.23 -1.77 -12.47
N LYS A 51 23.50 -0.48 -12.46
CA LYS A 51 23.34 0.33 -11.24
C LYS A 51 21.88 0.53 -10.87
N ILE A 52 21.60 0.51 -9.57
CA ILE A 52 20.28 0.86 -9.01
C ILE A 52 20.47 2.15 -8.20
N PHE A 53 20.10 3.28 -8.80
CA PHE A 53 20.13 4.58 -8.16
C PHE A 53 18.91 4.73 -7.26
N LEU A 54 19.14 4.96 -5.96
CA LEU A 54 18.12 5.00 -4.92
C LEU A 54 17.94 6.42 -4.41
N LEU A 55 16.85 7.08 -4.79
CA LEU A 55 16.53 8.42 -4.31
C LEU A 55 16.16 8.36 -2.82
N ILE A 56 17.02 8.93 -1.98
CA ILE A 56 16.90 8.93 -0.52
C ILE A 56 16.82 10.37 -0.02
N LYS A 57 15.77 10.71 0.71
CA LYS A 57 15.64 12.01 1.36
C LYS A 57 16.63 12.08 2.52
N ALA A 58 17.69 12.87 2.39
CA ALA A 58 18.73 13.05 3.38
C ALA A 58 19.33 14.45 3.30
N GLU A 59 20.03 14.87 4.33
CA GLU A 59 20.69 16.18 4.40
C GLU A 59 22.08 16.17 3.74
N SER A 60 22.70 14.98 3.59
CA SER A 60 23.99 14.80 2.95
C SER A 60 24.15 13.41 2.33
N GLU A 61 25.20 13.20 1.54
CA GLU A 61 25.56 11.90 0.94
C GLU A 61 25.90 10.85 2.02
N GLU A 62 26.57 11.26 3.09
CA GLU A 62 26.88 10.39 4.23
C GLU A 62 25.61 9.93 4.93
N ALA A 63 24.64 10.85 5.13
CA ALA A 63 23.35 10.53 5.72
C ALA A 63 22.55 9.57 4.81
N ALA A 64 22.57 9.78 3.50
CA ALA A 64 21.93 8.90 2.54
C ALA A 64 22.57 7.49 2.53
N SER A 65 23.90 7.44 2.54
CA SER A 65 24.67 6.19 2.60
C SER A 65 24.43 5.43 3.90
N LYS A 66 24.34 6.15 5.03
CA LYS A 66 23.97 5.56 6.32
C LYS A 66 22.56 4.97 6.26
N ARG A 67 21.59 5.72 5.72
CA ARG A 67 20.21 5.23 5.56
C ARG A 67 20.14 4.00 4.65
N LEU A 68 20.92 3.97 3.56
CA LEU A 68 21.02 2.81 2.70
C LEU A 68 21.51 1.58 3.48
N LYS A 69 22.57 1.71 4.27
CA LYS A 69 23.10 0.61 5.08
C LYS A 69 22.09 0.15 6.13
N ASP A 70 21.55 1.08 6.92
CA ASP A 70 20.72 0.75 8.09
C ASP A 70 19.33 0.26 7.69
N GLU A 71 18.71 0.86 6.65
CA GLU A 71 17.31 0.60 6.31
C GLU A 71 17.16 -0.43 5.17
N VAL A 72 18.19 -0.65 4.35
CA VAL A 72 18.13 -1.58 3.21
C VAL A 72 19.12 -2.71 3.37
N ILE A 73 20.45 -2.46 3.31
CA ILE A 73 21.48 -3.50 3.26
C ILE A 73 21.40 -4.42 4.49
N ASN A 74 21.21 -3.85 5.68
CA ASN A 74 21.14 -4.60 6.94
C ASN A 74 19.73 -5.13 7.27
N ALA A 75 18.75 -4.94 6.38
CA ALA A 75 17.41 -5.46 6.62
C ALA A 75 17.37 -6.99 6.51
N GLU A 76 16.64 -7.64 7.40
CA GLU A 76 16.47 -9.11 7.43
C GLU A 76 15.95 -9.68 6.10
N LEU A 77 15.22 -8.87 5.33
CA LEU A 77 14.74 -9.23 3.99
C LEU A 77 15.86 -9.77 3.08
N PHE A 78 17.05 -9.21 3.17
CA PHE A 78 18.20 -9.58 2.32
C PHE A 78 19.00 -10.77 2.83
N LYS A 79 18.50 -11.48 3.84
CA LYS A 79 19.19 -12.63 4.46
C LYS A 79 19.57 -13.72 3.45
N CYS A 80 18.73 -13.98 2.45
CA CYS A 80 19.04 -14.95 1.41
C CYS A 80 20.27 -14.52 0.58
N LEU A 81 20.37 -13.24 0.24
CA LEU A 81 21.56 -12.70 -0.44
C LEU A 81 22.79 -12.70 0.47
N GLN A 82 22.63 -12.39 1.76
CA GLN A 82 23.73 -12.50 2.74
C GLN A 82 24.27 -13.93 2.81
N GLN A 83 23.39 -14.93 2.81
CA GLN A 83 23.79 -16.34 2.80
C GLN A 83 24.48 -16.75 1.49
N THR A 84 24.03 -16.20 0.36
CA THR A 84 24.61 -16.51 -0.96
C THR A 84 25.99 -15.92 -1.14
N TYR A 85 26.21 -14.69 -0.72
CA TYR A 85 27.46 -13.95 -0.96
C TYR A 85 28.43 -13.96 0.23
N GLY A 86 27.99 -14.40 1.42
CA GLY A 86 28.84 -14.48 2.61
C GLY A 86 29.57 -13.16 2.91
N GLU A 87 30.88 -13.23 3.03
CA GLU A 87 31.74 -12.06 3.30
C GLU A 87 31.69 -11.00 2.19
N CYS A 88 31.48 -11.40 0.93
CA CYS A 88 31.39 -10.50 -0.21
C CYS A 88 30.03 -9.76 -0.31
N TYR A 89 29.10 -10.01 0.58
CA TYR A 89 27.74 -9.44 0.51
C TYR A 89 27.73 -7.92 0.49
N GLN A 90 28.48 -7.27 1.37
CA GLN A 90 28.50 -5.81 1.46
C GLN A 90 29.04 -5.18 0.17
N ASP A 91 30.12 -5.74 -0.37
CA ASP A 91 30.72 -5.27 -1.61
C ASP A 91 29.79 -5.49 -2.80
N PHE A 92 29.13 -6.64 -2.87
CA PHE A 92 28.10 -6.91 -3.87
C PHE A 92 26.99 -5.85 -3.85
N MET A 93 26.42 -5.56 -2.67
CA MET A 93 25.38 -4.57 -2.52
C MET A 93 25.83 -3.16 -2.90
N LEU A 94 27.00 -2.74 -2.41
CA LEU A 94 27.54 -1.38 -2.65
C LEU A 94 28.03 -1.18 -4.09
N ASN A 95 28.39 -2.25 -4.78
CA ASN A 95 28.73 -2.19 -6.21
C ASN A 95 27.50 -1.91 -7.09
N ILE A 96 26.30 -2.28 -6.66
CA ILE A 96 25.06 -2.13 -7.46
C ILE A 96 24.19 -0.97 -6.94
N LEU A 97 24.04 -0.84 -5.63
CA LEU A 97 23.14 0.15 -5.02
C LEU A 97 23.85 1.48 -4.81
N VAL A 98 23.37 2.52 -5.48
CA VAL A 98 23.92 3.88 -5.42
C VAL A 98 22.93 4.79 -4.69
N PRO A 99 23.22 5.24 -3.45
CA PRO A 99 22.38 6.21 -2.77
C PRO A 99 22.50 7.58 -3.45
N VAL A 100 21.35 8.21 -3.67
CA VAL A 100 21.25 9.53 -4.30
C VAL A 100 20.45 10.44 -3.39
N VAL A 101 21.05 11.52 -2.92
CA VAL A 101 20.37 12.53 -2.12
C VAL A 101 19.33 13.25 -2.97
N GLY A 102 18.08 13.34 -2.50
CA GLY A 102 17.04 14.08 -3.18
C GLY A 102 15.65 13.85 -2.61
N ASN A 103 14.69 14.58 -3.15
CA ASN A 103 13.31 14.61 -2.67
C ASN A 103 12.34 14.79 -3.84
N ILE A 104 11.37 13.88 -3.99
CA ILE A 104 10.39 13.96 -5.07
C ILE A 104 9.51 15.22 -5.04
N SER A 105 9.38 15.87 -3.88
CA SER A 105 8.61 17.12 -3.74
C SER A 105 9.35 18.34 -4.30
N GLU A 106 10.62 18.20 -4.65
CA GLU A 106 11.47 19.27 -5.13
C GLU A 106 11.60 19.29 -6.66
N ILE A 107 11.77 20.47 -7.22
CA ILE A 107 12.06 20.64 -8.65
C ILE A 107 13.37 19.91 -8.96
N ASN A 108 13.44 19.22 -10.10
CA ASN A 108 14.54 18.34 -10.48
C ASN A 108 14.90 17.28 -9.42
N LEU A 109 13.94 16.93 -8.54
CA LEU A 109 14.11 15.96 -7.45
C LEU A 109 15.15 16.37 -6.40
N GLY A 110 15.52 17.66 -6.34
CA GLY A 110 16.61 18.14 -5.48
C GLY A 110 17.99 17.57 -5.86
N LEU A 111 18.16 17.04 -7.07
CA LEU A 111 19.41 16.45 -7.51
C LEU A 111 20.42 17.52 -7.90
N GLU A 112 21.68 17.30 -7.54
CA GLU A 112 22.79 18.07 -8.07
C GLU A 112 22.93 17.90 -9.59
N GLY A 113 23.24 19.00 -10.33
CA GLY A 113 23.18 19.04 -11.78
C GLY A 113 24.06 18.00 -12.49
N ASN A 114 25.29 17.80 -12.01
CA ASN A 114 26.23 16.82 -12.57
C ASN A 114 25.73 15.40 -12.35
N LEU A 115 25.31 15.07 -11.13
CA LEU A 115 24.76 13.77 -10.77
C LEU A 115 23.47 13.47 -11.54
N ALA A 116 22.57 14.45 -11.67
CA ALA A 116 21.35 14.32 -12.46
C ALA A 116 21.66 13.96 -13.92
N THR A 117 22.71 14.55 -14.50
CA THR A 117 23.16 14.27 -15.87
C THR A 117 23.71 12.87 -16.02
N VAL A 118 24.54 12.42 -15.08
CA VAL A 118 25.09 11.04 -15.07
C VAL A 118 23.94 10.03 -15.02
N ILE A 119 23.04 10.17 -14.07
CA ILE A 119 21.88 9.27 -13.93
C ILE A 119 21.02 9.27 -15.19
N ALA A 120 20.73 10.44 -15.77
CA ALA A 120 19.91 10.56 -16.98
C ALA A 120 20.54 9.89 -18.21
N ASN A 121 21.87 9.74 -18.25
CA ASN A 121 22.57 9.04 -19.34
C ASN A 121 22.62 7.51 -19.15
N GLU A 122 22.40 7.00 -17.93
CA GLU A 122 22.60 5.59 -17.60
C GLU A 122 21.31 4.81 -17.43
N VAL A 123 20.24 5.45 -16.93
CA VAL A 123 19.03 4.76 -16.48
C VAL A 123 18.17 4.24 -17.63
N ASP A 124 17.83 2.95 -17.56
CA ASP A 124 16.90 2.26 -18.48
C ASP A 124 15.47 2.20 -17.92
N VAL A 125 15.30 2.09 -16.60
CA VAL A 125 13.99 1.89 -15.94
C VAL A 125 13.85 2.86 -14.78
N ILE A 126 12.72 3.57 -14.73
CA ILE A 126 12.38 4.44 -13.61
C ILE A 126 11.19 3.87 -12.86
N ILE A 127 11.34 3.72 -11.53
CA ILE A 127 10.31 3.20 -10.64
C ILE A 127 9.94 4.27 -9.60
N ASN A 128 8.79 4.87 -9.79
CA ASN A 128 8.26 5.86 -8.85
C ASN A 128 7.39 5.17 -7.79
N SER A 129 8.01 4.80 -6.67
CA SER A 129 7.37 4.13 -5.53
C SER A 129 7.19 5.02 -4.31
N ALA A 130 7.78 6.22 -4.30
CA ALA A 130 7.59 7.17 -3.20
C ALA A 130 6.15 7.67 -3.12
N ALA A 131 5.57 7.65 -1.92
CA ALA A 131 4.24 8.17 -1.65
C ALA A 131 4.05 8.51 -0.17
N SER A 132 3.23 9.52 0.14
CA SER A 132 2.60 9.61 1.45
C SER A 132 1.41 8.67 1.47
N ILE A 133 1.45 7.66 2.36
CA ILE A 133 0.42 6.61 2.47
C ILE A 133 -0.60 6.88 3.57
N THR A 134 -0.55 8.05 4.20
CA THR A 134 -1.46 8.47 5.26
C THR A 134 -2.81 8.87 4.65
N PHE A 135 -3.90 8.17 5.00
CA PHE A 135 -5.24 8.42 4.41
C PHE A 135 -5.76 9.83 4.65
N HIS A 136 -5.52 10.36 5.85
CA HIS A 136 -5.90 11.71 6.26
C HIS A 136 -4.66 12.59 6.45
N GLU A 137 -3.81 12.63 5.43
CA GLU A 137 -2.66 13.53 5.43
C GLU A 137 -3.12 14.98 5.21
N ARG A 138 -2.30 15.93 5.61
CA ARG A 138 -2.47 17.34 5.23
C ARG A 138 -2.53 17.43 3.71
N TYR A 139 -3.47 18.21 3.20
CA TYR A 139 -3.71 18.30 1.76
C TYR A 139 -2.51 18.78 0.97
N ASP A 140 -1.80 19.80 1.49
CA ASP A 140 -0.57 20.32 0.90
C ASP A 140 0.52 19.25 0.80
N ILE A 141 0.74 18.47 1.85
CA ILE A 141 1.75 17.40 1.89
C ILE A 141 1.37 16.26 0.92
N ALA A 142 0.10 15.86 0.92
CA ALA A 142 -0.38 14.81 0.04
C ALA A 142 -0.28 15.22 -1.44
N ILE A 143 -0.62 16.47 -1.77
CA ILE A 143 -0.46 17.05 -3.11
C ILE A 143 1.02 17.06 -3.52
N ASP A 144 1.91 17.58 -2.66
CA ASP A 144 3.33 17.69 -2.97
C ASP A 144 3.97 16.33 -3.27
N ILE A 145 3.62 15.29 -2.49
CA ILE A 145 4.22 13.96 -2.63
C ILE A 145 3.51 13.12 -3.68
N ASN A 146 2.16 13.03 -3.65
CA ASN A 146 1.42 12.07 -4.46
C ASN A 146 1.00 12.61 -5.83
N THR A 147 0.95 13.94 -6.01
CA THR A 147 0.52 14.59 -7.27
C THR A 147 1.68 15.26 -7.98
N ARG A 148 2.36 16.21 -7.33
CA ARG A 148 3.51 16.94 -7.90
C ARG A 148 4.77 16.07 -7.99
N GLY A 149 5.01 15.23 -6.98
CA GLY A 149 6.14 14.30 -6.98
C GLY A 149 6.21 13.45 -8.26
N PRO A 150 5.16 12.72 -8.65
CA PRO A 150 5.13 12.01 -9.94
C PRO A 150 5.42 12.89 -11.15
N SER A 151 4.96 14.16 -11.17
CA SER A 151 5.26 15.11 -12.24
C SER A 151 6.74 15.48 -12.29
N HIS A 152 7.38 15.67 -11.13
CA HIS A 152 8.81 15.95 -11.06
C HIS A 152 9.64 14.75 -11.54
N VAL A 153 9.25 13.53 -11.14
CA VAL A 153 9.91 12.30 -11.63
C VAL A 153 9.71 12.12 -13.14
N MET A 154 8.52 12.42 -13.66
CA MET A 154 8.26 12.38 -15.12
C MET A 154 9.09 13.43 -15.87
N ASN A 155 9.22 14.65 -15.34
CA ASN A 155 10.11 15.68 -15.93
C ASN A 155 11.58 15.24 -15.94
N PHE A 156 12.04 14.55 -14.89
CA PHE A 156 13.36 13.93 -14.89
C PHE A 156 13.46 12.82 -15.94
N THR A 157 12.42 11.98 -16.04
CA THR A 157 12.35 10.88 -17.02
C THR A 157 12.54 11.36 -18.45
N LYS A 158 11.96 12.51 -18.81
CA LYS A 158 12.11 13.12 -20.15
C LYS A 158 13.55 13.51 -20.50
N LYS A 159 14.40 13.72 -19.48
CA LYS A 159 15.82 14.01 -19.68
C LYS A 159 16.66 12.74 -19.86
N CYS A 160 16.11 11.56 -19.53
CA CYS A 160 16.82 10.29 -19.60
C CYS A 160 16.90 9.76 -21.03
N LYS A 161 18.14 9.51 -21.50
CA LYS A 161 18.40 9.13 -22.90
C LYS A 161 18.08 7.67 -23.23
N LYS A 162 18.18 6.78 -22.24
CA LYS A 162 18.06 5.32 -22.43
C LYS A 162 16.76 4.75 -21.89
N VAL A 163 15.90 5.58 -21.30
CA VAL A 163 14.70 5.08 -20.59
C VAL A 163 13.82 4.23 -21.51
N LYS A 164 13.50 3.02 -21.06
CA LYS A 164 12.66 2.05 -21.75
C LYS A 164 11.22 2.07 -21.21
N VAL A 165 11.10 2.23 -19.89
CA VAL A 165 9.79 2.21 -19.22
C VAL A 165 9.83 3.03 -17.93
N PHE A 166 8.75 3.77 -17.71
CA PHE A 166 8.44 4.44 -16.45
C PHE A 166 7.34 3.67 -15.72
N VAL A 167 7.59 3.28 -14.48
CA VAL A 167 6.64 2.56 -13.64
C VAL A 167 6.18 3.44 -12.50
N HIS A 168 4.88 3.59 -12.34
CA HIS A 168 4.27 4.31 -11.23
C HIS A 168 3.54 3.34 -10.30
N MET A 169 4.00 3.26 -9.04
CA MET A 169 3.30 2.53 -8.00
C MET A 169 2.15 3.38 -7.49
N SER A 170 0.94 3.05 -7.93
CA SER A 170 -0.29 3.68 -7.52
C SER A 170 -1.03 2.82 -6.47
N THR A 171 -2.33 2.86 -6.43
CA THR A 171 -3.13 2.07 -5.50
C THR A 171 -4.41 1.58 -6.15
N GLY A 172 -4.75 0.30 -5.93
CA GLY A 172 -6.08 -0.25 -6.15
C GLY A 172 -7.08 0.24 -5.11
N LYS A 173 -6.57 0.75 -3.97
CA LYS A 173 -7.39 1.33 -2.91
C LYS A 173 -7.93 2.71 -3.31
N CYS A 174 -8.91 2.76 -4.18
CA CYS A 174 -9.83 3.89 -4.22
C CYS A 174 -10.85 3.73 -3.08
N LEU A 175 -10.40 3.44 -1.85
CA LEU A 175 -11.22 3.00 -0.73
C LEU A 175 -11.40 4.08 0.32
N LYS A 176 -12.53 4.06 0.95
CA LYS A 176 -13.18 5.01 1.84
C LYS A 176 -12.60 5.23 3.23
N PRO A 177 -12.99 6.33 3.87
CA PRO A 177 -13.94 6.31 4.97
C PRO A 177 -14.99 7.44 4.97
N ILE A 178 -16.10 7.17 5.64
CA ILE A 178 -17.18 8.10 5.88
C ILE A 178 -17.00 8.77 7.22
N MET A 179 -17.24 10.06 7.25
CA MET A 179 -17.60 10.76 8.46
C MET A 179 -19.11 10.97 8.53
N PHE A 180 -19.62 10.82 9.74
CA PHE A 180 -21.00 10.93 10.12
C PHE A 180 -21.66 12.23 9.70
N THR A 181 -22.75 12.14 8.96
CA THR A 181 -23.99 12.86 9.25
C THR A 181 -25.14 12.03 8.66
N ALA A 182 -26.08 11.69 9.53
CA ALA A 182 -27.40 11.15 9.26
C ALA A 182 -27.50 9.81 8.51
N VAL A 183 -28.00 8.85 9.23
CA VAL A 183 -28.56 7.58 8.80
C VAL A 183 -29.48 7.77 7.59
N SER A 184 -29.08 7.29 6.44
CA SER A 184 -30.00 6.92 5.38
C SER A 184 -29.81 5.44 5.04
N LYS A 185 -30.92 4.74 4.90
CA LYS A 185 -31.04 3.29 4.76
C LYS A 185 -30.48 2.67 3.46
N ASN A 186 -29.59 3.36 2.76
CA ASN A 186 -28.96 2.87 1.53
C ASN A 186 -27.45 2.89 1.65
N LEU A 187 -26.91 1.85 2.29
CA LEU A 187 -25.49 1.55 2.40
C LEU A 187 -24.96 0.96 1.10
N SER A 188 -24.67 1.80 0.11
CA SER A 188 -23.90 1.40 -1.05
C SER A 188 -22.57 2.14 -1.05
N PHE A 189 -21.54 1.46 -0.56
CA PHE A 189 -20.28 2.07 -0.20
C PHE A 189 -19.09 1.30 -0.75
N ALA A 190 -18.21 1.97 -1.37
CA ALA A 190 -16.81 1.72 -1.59
C ALA A 190 -16.43 1.87 -3.07
N ASN A 191 -15.25 2.32 -3.36
CA ASN A 191 -14.81 2.87 -4.65
C ASN A 191 -15.50 4.20 -5.01
N GLY A 192 -15.47 5.15 -4.06
CA GLY A 192 -16.44 6.18 -4.21
C GLY A 192 -17.81 5.51 -4.21
N LYS A 193 -18.75 5.87 -4.94
CA LYS A 193 -19.99 5.15 -5.10
C LYS A 193 -19.88 4.01 -6.13
N ARG A 194 -18.68 3.58 -6.57
CA ARG A 194 -18.52 2.49 -7.52
C ARG A 194 -18.98 1.18 -6.89
N GLN A 195 -19.98 0.57 -7.50
CA GLN A 195 -20.41 -0.80 -7.21
C GLN A 195 -19.93 -1.73 -8.35
N GLY A 196 -19.59 -2.97 -8.03
CA GLY A 196 -19.20 -3.95 -9.02
C GLY A 196 -17.71 -3.94 -9.38
N ARG A 197 -17.38 -4.16 -10.65
CA ARG A 197 -16.02 -4.41 -11.12
C ARG A 197 -15.31 -3.11 -11.52
N THR A 198 -14.22 -2.76 -10.85
CA THR A 198 -13.34 -1.64 -11.20
C THR A 198 -12.37 -2.09 -12.28
N MET A 199 -12.42 -1.45 -13.44
CA MET A 199 -11.61 -1.82 -14.61
C MET A 199 -10.16 -1.33 -14.51
N GLU A 200 -9.23 -2.03 -15.18
CA GLU A 200 -7.82 -1.65 -15.35
C GLU A 200 -7.67 -0.53 -16.40
N LYS A 201 -8.20 0.66 -16.08
CA LYS A 201 -8.13 1.84 -16.95
C LYS A 201 -7.38 2.97 -16.26
N PRO A 202 -6.56 3.77 -16.96
CA PRO A 202 -5.93 4.95 -16.38
C PRO A 202 -6.99 6.00 -16.03
N PHE A 203 -6.64 6.93 -15.13
CA PHE A 203 -7.38 8.16 -14.94
C PHE A 203 -6.86 9.22 -15.91
N TYR A 204 -7.79 9.86 -16.63
CA TYR A 204 -7.49 10.96 -17.53
C TYR A 204 -7.81 12.31 -16.87
N MET A 205 -7.17 13.37 -17.36
CA MET A 205 -7.44 14.72 -16.87
C MET A 205 -8.92 15.07 -16.98
N GLY A 206 -9.51 15.49 -15.88
CA GLY A 206 -10.93 15.80 -15.77
C GLY A 206 -11.81 14.66 -15.30
N ASP A 207 -11.27 13.43 -15.17
CA ASP A 207 -12.02 12.30 -14.65
C ASP A 207 -12.32 12.49 -13.16
N THR A 208 -13.52 12.07 -12.76
CA THR A 208 -13.92 11.98 -11.36
C THR A 208 -14.78 10.75 -11.13
N ILE A 209 -14.70 10.17 -9.94
CA ILE A 209 -15.57 9.05 -9.58
C ILE A 209 -17.04 9.51 -9.56
N ALA A 210 -17.31 10.74 -9.11
CA ALA A 210 -18.65 11.31 -9.11
C ALA A 210 -19.26 11.34 -10.51
N ARG A 211 -18.49 11.74 -11.54
CA ARG A 211 -18.96 11.75 -12.94
C ARG A 211 -19.15 10.36 -13.53
N GLU A 212 -18.28 9.42 -13.19
CA GLU A 212 -18.38 8.04 -13.66
C GLU A 212 -19.67 7.38 -13.19
N LEU A 213 -20.14 7.73 -12.00
CA LEU A 213 -21.33 7.13 -11.40
C LEU A 213 -22.65 7.79 -11.83
N ASN A 214 -22.61 9.07 -12.18
CA ASN A 214 -23.77 9.84 -12.61
C ASN A 214 -23.91 9.87 -14.14
N PHE A 215 -23.90 8.71 -14.77
CA PHE A 215 -23.94 8.56 -16.25
C PHE A 215 -25.07 9.39 -16.91
N ASN A 216 -26.24 9.52 -16.26
CA ASN A 216 -27.37 10.27 -16.76
C ASN A 216 -27.26 11.79 -16.56
N ASN A 217 -26.38 12.28 -15.66
CA ASN A 217 -26.18 13.69 -15.32
C ASN A 217 -24.70 14.11 -15.30
N SER A 218 -23.85 13.44 -16.07
CA SER A 218 -22.41 13.69 -16.09
C SER A 218 -22.02 15.13 -16.48
N LYS A 219 -22.93 15.89 -17.10
CA LYS A 219 -22.71 17.30 -17.48
C LYS A 219 -22.75 18.27 -16.28
N THR A 220 -23.45 17.92 -15.21
CA THR A 220 -23.59 18.77 -14.00
C THR A 220 -22.48 18.54 -12.97
N GLU A 221 -21.83 17.39 -13.02
CA GLU A 221 -20.73 17.07 -12.07
C GLU A 221 -19.43 17.78 -12.47
N PRO A 222 -18.69 18.34 -11.49
CA PRO A 222 -17.49 19.12 -11.77
C PRO A 222 -16.38 18.24 -12.38
N LYS A 223 -15.74 18.75 -13.43
CA LYS A 223 -14.47 18.20 -13.93
C LYS A 223 -13.35 18.50 -12.95
N LEU A 224 -12.47 17.52 -12.74
CA LEU A 224 -11.30 17.71 -11.90
C LEU A 224 -10.21 18.46 -12.69
N ASP A 225 -9.84 19.61 -12.17
CA ASP A 225 -8.71 20.42 -12.64
C ASP A 225 -7.59 20.31 -11.62
N VAL A 226 -6.59 19.49 -11.93
CA VAL A 226 -5.50 19.17 -11.01
C VAL A 226 -4.67 20.40 -10.67
N GLU A 227 -4.44 21.31 -11.61
CA GLU A 227 -3.67 22.54 -11.37
C GLU A 227 -4.41 23.48 -10.40
N LYS A 228 -5.75 23.56 -10.51
CA LYS A 228 -6.55 24.31 -9.54
C LYS A 228 -6.49 23.70 -8.13
N GLU A 229 -6.46 22.39 -8.03
CA GLU A 229 -6.33 21.70 -6.73
C GLU A 229 -4.95 21.94 -6.11
N ILE A 230 -3.88 21.89 -6.91
CA ILE A 230 -2.52 22.26 -6.48
C ILE A 230 -2.51 23.72 -5.99
N GLY A 231 -3.06 24.65 -6.78
CA GLY A 231 -3.15 26.06 -6.43
C GLY A 231 -3.95 26.31 -5.14
N LEU A 232 -5.05 25.60 -4.94
CA LEU A 232 -5.88 25.69 -3.73
C LEU A 232 -5.08 25.22 -2.50
N ALA A 233 -4.41 24.07 -2.58
CA ALA A 233 -3.62 23.53 -1.49
C ALA A 233 -2.50 24.50 -1.06
N MET A 234 -1.78 25.08 -2.03
CA MET A 234 -0.70 26.04 -1.76
C MET A 234 -1.21 27.36 -1.16
N LYS A 235 -2.32 27.91 -1.69
CA LYS A 235 -2.97 29.11 -1.14
C LYS A 235 -3.43 28.87 0.30
N SER A 236 -4.09 27.73 0.56
CA SER A 236 -4.57 27.40 1.89
C SER A 236 -3.42 27.19 2.87
N LYS A 237 -2.31 26.56 2.44
CA LYS A 237 -1.09 26.43 3.25
C LYS A 237 -0.57 27.78 3.71
N LYS A 238 -0.45 28.75 2.77
CA LYS A 238 0.02 30.09 3.07
C LYS A 238 -0.95 30.86 3.99
N ALA A 239 -2.26 30.72 3.76
CA ALA A 239 -3.29 31.38 4.57
C ALA A 239 -3.33 30.87 6.02
N LEU A 240 -2.89 29.63 6.26
CA LEU A 240 -2.90 28.97 7.56
C LEU A 240 -1.51 28.91 8.21
N GLU A 241 -0.52 29.65 7.72
CA GLU A 241 0.88 29.54 8.16
C GLU A 241 1.05 29.79 9.66
N ASN A 242 0.27 30.73 10.23
CA ASN A 242 0.30 31.11 11.65
C ASN A 242 -0.92 30.60 12.44
N ASP A 243 -1.69 29.65 11.89
CA ASP A 243 -2.91 29.13 12.52
C ASP A 243 -2.58 27.90 13.37
N GLU A 244 -2.92 27.94 14.66
CA GLU A 244 -2.68 26.82 15.58
C GLU A 244 -3.39 25.53 15.13
N ASP A 245 -4.54 25.66 14.46
CA ASP A 245 -5.31 24.56 13.90
C ASP A 245 -4.95 24.22 12.45
N ALA A 246 -3.91 24.81 11.88
CA ALA A 246 -3.51 24.64 10.47
C ALA A 246 -3.47 23.16 10.04
N ARG A 247 -2.91 22.30 10.90
CA ARG A 247 -2.82 20.86 10.63
C ARG A 247 -4.21 20.22 10.49
N LYS A 248 -5.14 20.57 11.34
CA LYS A 248 -6.50 20.05 11.35
C LYS A 248 -7.26 20.55 10.11
N LYS A 249 -7.25 21.88 9.90
CA LYS A 249 -7.92 22.51 8.76
C LYS A 249 -7.42 22.00 7.41
N MET A 250 -6.11 21.77 7.26
CA MET A 250 -5.55 21.20 6.04
C MET A 250 -5.93 19.74 5.81
N LYS A 251 -6.13 18.94 6.85
CA LYS A 251 -6.66 17.57 6.74
C LYS A 251 -8.13 17.58 6.35
N GLU A 252 -8.93 18.44 6.97
CA GLU A 252 -10.36 18.61 6.68
C GLU A 252 -10.56 19.07 5.24
N LEU A 253 -9.77 20.04 4.76
CA LEU A 253 -9.78 20.49 3.37
C LEU A 253 -9.49 19.35 2.41
N GLY A 254 -8.44 18.56 2.62
CA GLY A 254 -8.11 17.43 1.76
C GLY A 254 -9.24 16.40 1.66
N LEU A 255 -9.90 16.12 2.78
CA LEU A 255 -11.02 15.20 2.83
C LEU A 255 -12.28 15.78 2.13
N GLU A 256 -12.56 17.07 2.31
CA GLU A 256 -13.64 17.78 1.62
C GLU A 256 -13.44 17.72 0.11
N ARG A 257 -12.23 18.04 -0.37
CA ARG A 257 -11.90 18.01 -1.81
C ARG A 257 -12.03 16.60 -2.38
N ALA A 258 -11.50 15.60 -1.72
CA ALA A 258 -11.64 14.21 -2.12
C ALA A 258 -13.11 13.82 -2.29
N ARG A 259 -13.95 14.11 -1.30
CA ARG A 259 -15.39 13.81 -1.31
C ARG A 259 -16.15 14.53 -2.42
N LYS A 260 -15.82 15.78 -2.68
CA LYS A 260 -16.40 16.57 -3.77
C LYS A 260 -16.30 15.86 -5.11
N TYR A 261 -15.18 15.19 -5.37
CA TYR A 261 -14.92 14.50 -6.62
C TYR A 261 -15.21 12.99 -6.58
N GLY A 262 -15.77 12.50 -5.46
CA GLY A 262 -16.20 11.10 -5.28
C GLY A 262 -15.15 10.16 -4.71
N TRP A 263 -13.97 10.66 -4.33
CA TRP A 263 -12.99 9.90 -3.54
C TRP A 263 -13.31 9.99 -2.05
N HIS A 264 -12.78 9.03 -1.28
CA HIS A 264 -13.13 8.91 0.13
C HIS A 264 -12.07 9.44 1.08
N ASP A 265 -10.84 9.49 0.63
CA ASP A 265 -9.70 9.94 1.41
C ASP A 265 -8.73 10.76 0.54
N THR A 266 -7.93 11.57 1.21
CA THR A 266 -6.94 12.44 0.58
C THR A 266 -5.86 11.64 -0.16
N TYR A 267 -5.51 10.46 0.36
CA TYR A 267 -4.48 9.61 -0.24
C TYR A 267 -4.89 9.12 -1.64
N SER A 268 -6.02 8.43 -1.74
CA SER A 268 -6.48 7.88 -3.02
C SER A 268 -6.80 8.99 -4.05
N PHE A 269 -7.34 10.12 -3.59
CA PHE A 269 -7.59 11.29 -4.42
C PHE A 269 -6.30 11.86 -5.01
N THR A 270 -5.28 12.11 -4.18
CA THR A 270 -4.00 12.67 -4.62
C THR A 270 -3.19 11.70 -5.48
N LYS A 271 -3.31 10.39 -5.24
CA LYS A 271 -2.72 9.35 -6.11
C LYS A 271 -3.37 9.33 -7.49
N ALA A 272 -4.69 9.46 -7.59
CA ALA A 272 -5.40 9.55 -8.88
C ALA A 272 -4.97 10.80 -9.67
N MET A 273 -4.84 11.95 -9.00
CA MET A 273 -4.30 13.17 -9.62
C MET A 273 -2.86 12.97 -10.12
N GLY A 274 -2.03 12.24 -9.39
CA GLY A 274 -0.67 11.89 -9.84
C GLY A 274 -0.67 11.06 -11.14
N GLU A 275 -1.59 10.09 -11.27
CA GLU A 275 -1.75 9.32 -12.51
C GLU A 275 -2.19 10.21 -13.69
N MET A 276 -3.13 11.14 -13.46
CA MET A 276 -3.59 12.11 -14.49
C MET A 276 -2.45 12.98 -14.99
N MET A 277 -1.60 13.45 -14.07
CA MET A 277 -0.41 14.23 -14.43
C MET A 277 0.57 13.42 -15.26
N ILE A 278 0.85 12.18 -14.87
CA ILE A 278 1.73 11.27 -15.63
C ILE A 278 1.18 11.05 -17.05
N ASP A 279 -0.11 10.75 -17.22
CA ASP A 279 -0.71 10.53 -18.53
C ASP A 279 -0.60 11.77 -19.43
N THR A 280 -0.85 12.96 -18.88
CA THR A 280 -0.73 14.22 -19.61
C THR A 280 0.72 14.51 -20.04
N MET A 281 1.71 14.11 -19.22
CA MET A 281 3.12 14.48 -19.39
C MET A 281 3.96 13.43 -20.13
N LYS A 282 3.47 12.20 -20.29
CA LYS A 282 4.29 11.05 -20.73
C LYS A 282 4.90 11.14 -22.12
N GLU A 283 4.30 11.93 -23.02
CA GLU A 283 4.75 12.00 -24.43
C GLU A 283 4.92 10.61 -25.08
N ASN A 284 6.14 10.27 -25.51
CA ASN A 284 6.48 8.97 -26.11
C ASN A 284 7.07 7.95 -25.11
N ILE A 285 7.02 8.24 -23.82
CA ILE A 285 7.54 7.35 -22.76
C ILE A 285 6.52 6.22 -22.54
N SER A 286 7.01 4.97 -22.52
CA SER A 286 6.20 3.82 -22.11
C SER A 286 5.92 3.89 -20.61
N VAL A 287 4.63 3.97 -20.25
CA VAL A 287 4.19 4.13 -18.86
C VAL A 287 3.40 2.91 -18.41
N VAL A 288 3.81 2.36 -17.28
CA VAL A 288 3.10 1.29 -16.56
C VAL A 288 2.65 1.81 -15.20
N ILE A 289 1.37 1.66 -14.91
CA ILE A 289 0.79 1.95 -13.59
C ILE A 289 0.47 0.63 -12.90
N ILE A 290 1.04 0.41 -11.73
CA ILE A 290 0.77 -0.75 -10.88
C ILE A 290 -0.14 -0.30 -9.75
N ARG A 291 -1.32 -0.94 -9.63
CA ARG A 291 -2.31 -0.67 -8.60
C ARG A 291 -2.54 -1.89 -7.72
N PRO A 292 -1.68 -2.13 -6.73
CA PRO A 292 -1.93 -3.19 -5.76
C PRO A 292 -3.05 -2.80 -4.82
N THR A 293 -3.80 -3.79 -4.36
CA THR A 293 -4.79 -3.62 -3.31
C THR A 293 -4.12 -3.61 -1.93
N LEU A 294 -4.56 -4.39 -0.97
CA LEU A 294 -4.00 -4.40 0.39
C LEU A 294 -2.74 -5.27 0.45
N ILE A 295 -1.57 -4.65 0.32
CA ILE A 295 -0.29 -5.36 0.33
C ILE A 295 0.00 -5.89 1.74
N GLN A 296 0.29 -7.20 1.83
CA GLN A 296 0.60 -7.94 3.03
C GLN A 296 2.02 -8.53 3.00
N SER A 297 2.35 -9.38 3.99
CA SER A 297 3.65 -10.07 4.05
C SER A 297 3.95 -10.88 2.78
N THR A 298 5.20 -11.26 2.62
CA THR A 298 5.61 -12.20 1.57
C THR A 298 4.88 -13.54 1.73
N TYR A 299 4.43 -14.12 0.62
CA TYR A 299 3.85 -15.47 0.60
C TYR A 299 4.94 -16.54 0.58
N LYS A 300 5.91 -16.38 -0.33
CA LYS A 300 6.99 -17.34 -0.56
C LYS A 300 8.38 -16.73 -0.53
N GLU A 301 8.56 -15.54 -1.10
CA GLU A 301 9.88 -15.00 -1.45
C GLU A 301 10.20 -13.65 -0.82
N PRO A 302 11.49 -13.45 -0.40
CA PRO A 302 12.61 -14.40 -0.41
C PRO A 302 12.46 -15.51 0.62
N PHE A 303 11.60 -15.33 1.61
CA PHE A 303 11.11 -16.31 2.58
C PHE A 303 9.72 -15.90 3.08
N PRO A 304 8.89 -16.87 3.53
CA PRO A 304 7.52 -16.59 3.93
C PRO A 304 7.40 -15.68 5.16
N GLY A 305 6.42 -14.78 5.13
CA GLY A 305 5.98 -13.99 6.28
C GLY A 305 6.81 -12.75 6.57
N TRP A 306 7.75 -12.34 5.70
CA TRP A 306 8.44 -11.08 5.93
C TRP A 306 7.48 -9.89 5.72
N ILE A 307 7.47 -8.99 6.69
CA ILE A 307 6.68 -7.76 6.66
C ILE A 307 7.41 -6.67 7.45
N GLU A 308 7.22 -5.43 7.05
CA GLU A 308 7.77 -4.28 7.74
C GLU A 308 6.67 -3.28 8.09
N GLY A 309 6.58 -2.96 9.37
CA GLY A 309 5.56 -2.07 9.93
C GLY A 309 4.15 -2.66 9.87
N ASN A 310 3.23 -2.04 10.60
CA ASN A 310 1.83 -2.45 10.62
C ASN A 310 1.10 -1.97 9.37
N ARG A 311 0.32 -2.85 8.76
CA ARG A 311 -0.62 -2.54 7.69
C ARG A 311 -2.02 -2.36 8.26
N LEU A 312 -2.99 -2.00 7.41
CA LEU A 312 -4.33 -1.59 7.84
C LEU A 312 -4.96 -2.53 8.88
N TRP A 313 -5.01 -3.83 8.58
CA TRP A 313 -5.66 -4.82 9.45
C TRP A 313 -4.72 -5.56 10.38
N ASP A 314 -3.43 -5.36 10.26
CA ASP A 314 -2.44 -5.97 11.17
C ASP A 314 -2.68 -5.52 12.62
N LEU A 315 -3.04 -4.26 12.83
CA LEU A 315 -3.41 -3.76 14.16
C LEU A 315 -4.66 -4.45 14.70
N MET A 316 -5.66 -4.71 13.84
CA MET A 316 -6.86 -5.47 14.22
C MET A 316 -6.47 -6.88 14.67
N ILE A 317 -5.61 -7.57 13.91
CA ILE A 317 -5.11 -8.90 14.26
C ILE A 317 -4.42 -8.89 15.62
N LEU A 318 -3.52 -7.93 15.85
CA LEU A 318 -2.77 -7.82 17.10
C LEU A 318 -3.66 -7.49 18.30
N TYR A 319 -4.64 -6.57 18.15
CA TYR A 319 -5.59 -6.25 19.22
C TYR A 319 -6.53 -7.43 19.51
N TYR A 320 -6.95 -8.16 18.48
CA TYR A 320 -7.77 -9.34 18.65
C TYR A 320 -7.01 -10.43 19.43
N GLY A 321 -5.82 -10.79 19.02
CA GLY A 321 -5.01 -11.80 19.72
C GLY A 321 -4.72 -11.44 21.18
N ARG A 322 -4.64 -10.14 21.50
CA ARG A 322 -4.49 -9.66 22.88
C ARG A 322 -5.80 -9.57 23.68
N GLY A 323 -6.92 -10.01 23.11
CA GLY A 323 -8.25 -9.92 23.76
C GLY A 323 -8.78 -8.49 23.91
N GLN A 324 -8.18 -7.53 23.23
CA GLN A 324 -8.54 -6.10 23.31
C GLN A 324 -9.60 -5.68 22.29
N LEU A 325 -9.87 -6.53 21.29
CA LEU A 325 -10.83 -6.32 20.23
C LEU A 325 -11.57 -7.63 19.93
N ASN A 326 -12.80 -7.74 20.39
CA ASN A 326 -13.64 -8.94 20.19
C ASN A 326 -14.84 -8.67 19.29
N GLU A 327 -15.06 -7.41 18.93
CA GLU A 327 -16.19 -6.97 18.10
C GLU A 327 -15.70 -6.02 17.00
N LEU A 328 -16.34 -6.10 15.83
CA LEU A 328 -16.08 -5.21 14.69
C LEU A 328 -17.36 -4.87 13.95
N VAL A 329 -17.39 -3.73 13.27
CA VAL A 329 -18.50 -3.34 12.40
C VAL A 329 -18.11 -3.61 10.94
N GLY A 330 -18.91 -4.42 10.24
CA GLY A 330 -18.64 -4.77 8.85
C GLY A 330 -19.63 -5.83 8.33
N ASP A 331 -19.61 -6.01 7.01
CA ASP A 331 -20.36 -7.09 6.36
C ASP A 331 -19.63 -8.43 6.56
N PRO A 332 -20.25 -9.43 7.20
CA PRO A 332 -19.66 -10.75 7.33
C PRO A 332 -19.29 -11.40 5.98
N ASN A 333 -20.03 -11.08 4.93
CA ASN A 333 -19.79 -11.54 3.56
C ASN A 333 -18.98 -10.55 2.72
N GLY A 334 -18.56 -9.43 3.31
CA GLY A 334 -17.67 -8.46 2.68
C GLY A 334 -16.34 -9.09 2.27
N LEU A 335 -15.69 -8.54 1.24
CA LEU A 335 -14.44 -9.05 0.71
C LEU A 335 -13.26 -8.22 1.19
N LEU A 336 -12.21 -8.91 1.59
CA LEU A 336 -10.91 -8.32 1.88
C LEU A 336 -9.98 -8.60 0.71
N ASP A 337 -9.61 -7.57 -0.02
CA ASP A 337 -8.75 -7.69 -1.19
C ASP A 337 -7.29 -7.56 -0.77
N ALA A 338 -6.71 -8.66 -0.32
CA ALA A 338 -5.34 -8.75 0.17
C ALA A 338 -4.42 -9.40 -0.86
N VAL A 339 -3.19 -8.92 -0.96
CA VAL A 339 -2.19 -9.45 -1.89
C VAL A 339 -0.82 -9.54 -1.21
N PRO A 340 -0.09 -10.66 -1.36
CA PRO A 340 1.27 -10.78 -0.88
C PRO A 340 2.22 -9.85 -1.65
N VAL A 341 3.18 -9.25 -0.94
CA VAL A 341 4.10 -8.26 -1.52
C VAL A 341 5.01 -8.85 -2.60
N ASP A 342 5.44 -10.09 -2.45
CA ASP A 342 6.27 -10.79 -3.44
C ASP A 342 5.52 -11.02 -4.76
N MET A 343 4.22 -11.31 -4.72
CA MET A 343 3.39 -11.40 -5.93
C MET A 343 3.20 -10.03 -6.61
N VAL A 344 3.09 -8.94 -5.82
CA VAL A 344 3.06 -7.57 -6.37
C VAL A 344 4.36 -7.25 -7.09
N VAL A 345 5.49 -7.61 -6.50
CA VAL A 345 6.82 -7.41 -7.09
C VAL A 345 6.99 -8.23 -8.37
N ASN A 346 6.60 -9.50 -8.35
CA ASN A 346 6.69 -10.38 -9.51
C ASN A 346 5.86 -9.85 -10.70
N ALA A 347 4.62 -9.42 -10.47
CA ALA A 347 3.79 -8.79 -11.49
C ALA A 347 4.41 -7.49 -12.02
N THR A 348 5.03 -6.69 -11.14
CA THR A 348 5.73 -5.46 -11.51
C THR A 348 6.91 -5.75 -12.44
N LEU A 349 7.75 -6.73 -12.12
CA LEU A 349 8.90 -7.11 -12.95
C LEU A 349 8.46 -7.69 -14.31
N ALA A 350 7.40 -8.47 -14.34
CA ALA A 350 6.81 -8.97 -15.59
C ALA A 350 6.30 -7.81 -16.48
N ALA A 351 5.64 -6.82 -15.88
CA ALA A 351 5.18 -5.64 -16.61
C ALA A 351 6.36 -4.78 -17.11
N ILE A 352 7.40 -4.58 -16.28
CA ILE A 352 8.63 -3.88 -16.67
C ILE A 352 9.27 -4.55 -17.88
N ALA A 353 9.51 -5.85 -17.84
CA ALA A 353 10.14 -6.59 -18.92
C ALA A 353 9.30 -6.55 -20.20
N LYS A 354 7.99 -6.76 -20.10
CA LYS A 354 7.07 -6.71 -21.26
C LYS A 354 7.11 -5.36 -21.97
N HIS A 355 7.04 -4.26 -21.22
CA HIS A 355 6.91 -2.92 -21.78
C HIS A 355 8.26 -2.24 -22.05
N GLY A 356 9.32 -2.69 -21.41
CA GLY A 356 10.66 -2.18 -21.62
C GLY A 356 11.37 -2.75 -22.86
N GLN A 357 10.89 -3.87 -23.43
CA GLN A 357 11.47 -4.48 -24.64
C GLN A 357 10.90 -3.93 -25.93
N VAL A 358 9.72 -3.33 -25.90
CA VAL A 358 9.01 -2.91 -27.12
C VAL A 358 9.06 -1.39 -27.25
N VAL A 359 9.60 -0.93 -28.37
CA VAL A 359 9.54 0.49 -28.74
C VAL A 359 8.25 0.74 -29.51
N ILE A 360 7.30 1.40 -28.88
CA ILE A 360 6.02 1.77 -29.49
C ILE A 360 6.01 3.28 -29.71
N GLN A 361 5.68 3.72 -30.92
CA GLN A 361 5.40 5.13 -31.17
C GLN A 361 4.06 5.49 -30.48
N LYS A 362 4.06 6.51 -29.61
CA LYS A 362 2.91 6.96 -28.81
C LYS A 362 2.30 5.82 -27.95
N PRO A 363 3.03 5.31 -26.97
CA PRO A 363 2.54 4.24 -26.11
C PRO A 363 1.37 4.73 -25.25
N GLU A 364 0.36 3.90 -25.11
CA GLU A 364 -0.71 4.10 -24.13
C GLU A 364 -0.23 3.77 -22.72
N VAL A 365 -0.80 4.44 -21.72
CA VAL A 365 -0.62 4.05 -20.32
C VAL A 365 -1.24 2.67 -20.08
N LYS A 366 -0.46 1.74 -19.56
CA LYS A 366 -0.95 0.39 -19.20
C LYS A 366 -1.12 0.28 -17.69
N VAL A 367 -2.31 -0.12 -17.26
CA VAL A 367 -2.66 -0.30 -15.86
C VAL A 367 -2.72 -1.78 -15.54
N TYR A 368 -2.11 -2.17 -14.43
CA TYR A 368 -2.14 -3.52 -13.87
C TYR A 368 -2.66 -3.45 -12.45
N GLN A 369 -3.84 -3.98 -12.22
CA GLN A 369 -4.41 -4.14 -10.88
C GLN A 369 -4.01 -5.48 -10.30
N ILE A 370 -3.38 -5.47 -9.13
CA ILE A 370 -2.96 -6.68 -8.45
C ILE A 370 -3.88 -6.86 -7.25
N ALA A 371 -4.83 -7.78 -7.40
CA ALA A 371 -5.97 -7.94 -6.50
C ALA A 371 -6.42 -9.40 -6.45
N SER A 372 -6.97 -9.81 -5.31
CA SER A 372 -7.47 -11.18 -5.09
C SER A 372 -9.00 -11.30 -5.25
N SER A 373 -9.73 -10.22 -5.15
CA SER A 373 -11.20 -10.22 -4.98
C SER A 373 -12.00 -10.87 -6.11
N VAL A 374 -11.47 -10.95 -7.32
CA VAL A 374 -12.13 -11.62 -8.47
C VAL A 374 -11.74 -13.09 -8.54
N THR A 375 -10.46 -13.40 -8.37
CA THR A 375 -9.92 -14.74 -8.62
C THR A 375 -10.01 -15.64 -7.38
N ASN A 376 -9.71 -15.09 -6.21
CA ASN A 376 -9.65 -15.82 -4.94
C ASN A 376 -10.08 -14.91 -3.76
N PRO A 377 -11.39 -14.65 -3.61
CA PRO A 377 -11.89 -13.70 -2.63
C PRO A 377 -11.69 -14.19 -1.19
N LEU A 378 -11.08 -13.37 -0.35
CA LEU A 378 -11.02 -13.58 1.10
C LEU A 378 -12.23 -12.92 1.75
N VAL A 379 -13.16 -13.73 2.26
CA VAL A 379 -14.39 -13.25 2.90
C VAL A 379 -14.12 -12.88 4.36
N THR A 380 -14.70 -11.77 4.85
CA THR A 380 -14.48 -11.25 6.21
C THR A 380 -14.73 -12.31 7.28
N LYS A 381 -15.88 -12.98 7.28
CA LYS A 381 -16.19 -14.02 8.27
C LYS A 381 -15.18 -15.18 8.25
N TYR A 382 -14.66 -15.53 7.06
CA TYR A 382 -13.65 -16.57 6.94
C TYR A 382 -12.31 -16.14 7.54
N LEU A 383 -11.87 -14.89 7.27
CA LEU A 383 -10.69 -14.35 7.94
C LEU A 383 -10.84 -14.39 9.46
N MET A 384 -12.01 -13.98 10.01
CA MET A 384 -12.24 -14.00 11.47
C MET A 384 -12.17 -15.41 12.04
N SER A 385 -12.67 -16.43 11.33
CA SER A 385 -12.55 -17.82 11.76
C SER A 385 -11.10 -18.31 11.74
N LEU A 386 -10.31 -17.93 10.74
CA LEU A 386 -8.89 -18.28 10.66
C LEU A 386 -8.06 -17.63 11.79
N LEU A 387 -8.34 -16.37 12.11
CA LEU A 387 -7.69 -15.69 13.23
C LEU A 387 -8.05 -16.33 14.57
N HIS A 388 -9.32 -16.73 14.75
CA HIS A 388 -9.74 -17.45 15.94
C HIS A 388 -9.02 -18.80 16.06
N GLU A 389 -8.98 -19.61 14.99
CA GLU A 389 -8.27 -20.88 14.94
C GLU A 389 -6.78 -20.70 15.29
N HIS A 390 -6.14 -19.66 14.74
CA HIS A 390 -4.73 -19.37 15.02
C HIS A 390 -4.50 -19.04 16.50
N PHE A 391 -5.25 -18.08 17.08
CA PHE A 391 -5.05 -17.66 18.46
C PHE A 391 -5.60 -18.62 19.51
N ASP A 392 -6.48 -19.56 19.14
CA ASP A 392 -6.86 -20.68 20.01
C ASP A 392 -5.73 -21.70 20.13
N SER A 393 -5.03 -22.00 19.03
CA SER A 393 -3.89 -22.91 19.00
C SER A 393 -2.58 -22.27 19.48
N SER A 394 -2.39 -20.97 19.27
CA SER A 394 -1.17 -20.22 19.58
C SER A 394 -1.50 -18.88 20.25
N PRO A 395 -2.06 -18.89 21.48
CA PRO A 395 -2.51 -17.68 22.15
C PRO A 395 -1.34 -16.80 22.59
N PHE A 396 -1.57 -15.49 22.66
CA PHE A 396 -0.69 -14.61 23.42
C PHE A 396 -0.71 -14.97 24.91
N LEU A 397 0.36 -14.63 25.60
CA LEU A 397 0.42 -14.76 27.05
C LEU A 397 0.17 -13.40 27.72
N ASP A 398 -0.52 -13.40 28.84
CA ASP A 398 -0.67 -12.24 29.69
C ASP A 398 0.62 -11.96 30.51
N SER A 399 0.59 -10.92 31.35
CA SER A 399 1.73 -10.55 32.20
C SER A 399 2.09 -11.60 33.26
N LYS A 400 1.24 -12.60 33.49
CA LYS A 400 1.45 -13.72 34.41
C LYS A 400 1.86 -15.00 33.70
N GLY A 401 2.01 -14.96 32.37
CA GLY A 401 2.32 -16.12 31.53
C GLY A 401 1.13 -17.03 31.22
N SER A 402 -0.10 -16.61 31.55
CA SER A 402 -1.31 -17.37 31.24
C SER A 402 -1.80 -17.08 29.81
N PRO A 403 -2.32 -18.08 29.06
CA PRO A 403 -2.79 -17.89 27.71
C PRO A 403 -4.04 -17.00 27.65
N ILE A 404 -4.00 -15.99 26.80
CA ILE A 404 -5.14 -15.10 26.53
C ILE A 404 -6.08 -15.83 25.58
N ARG A 405 -7.23 -16.27 26.08
CA ARG A 405 -8.28 -16.87 25.25
C ARG A 405 -9.15 -15.80 24.64
N VAL A 406 -9.32 -15.84 23.32
CA VAL A 406 -10.14 -14.89 22.58
C VAL A 406 -11.39 -15.58 22.04
N PRO A 407 -12.58 -14.99 22.20
CA PRO A 407 -13.80 -15.51 21.57
C PRO A 407 -13.78 -15.28 20.08
N LEU A 408 -14.61 -16.01 19.32
CA LEU A 408 -14.82 -15.68 17.90
C LEU A 408 -15.29 -14.23 17.77
N MET A 409 -14.65 -13.46 16.89
CA MET A 409 -14.94 -12.03 16.69
C MET A 409 -16.38 -11.83 16.25
N LYS A 410 -17.13 -11.00 16.97
CA LYS A 410 -18.52 -10.66 16.67
C LYS A 410 -18.57 -9.55 15.63
N LEU A 411 -19.28 -9.78 14.52
CA LEU A 411 -19.46 -8.81 13.46
C LEU A 411 -20.85 -8.16 13.55
N PHE A 412 -20.88 -6.83 13.56
CA PHE A 412 -22.11 -6.03 13.54
C PHE A 412 -22.29 -5.39 12.16
N THR A 413 -23.51 -5.42 11.65
CA THR A 413 -23.83 -4.86 10.33
C THR A 413 -24.25 -3.38 10.40
N SER A 414 -24.34 -2.81 11.62
CA SER A 414 -24.61 -1.39 11.83
C SER A 414 -23.80 -0.84 13.01
N MET A 415 -23.53 0.47 13.00
CA MET A 415 -22.93 1.18 14.13
C MET A 415 -23.91 1.35 15.29
N GLU A 416 -25.20 1.36 15.01
CA GLU A 416 -26.28 1.43 15.97
C GLU A 416 -26.28 0.19 16.87
N ASP A 417 -26.35 -1.01 16.26
CA ASP A 417 -26.34 -2.28 16.98
C ASP A 417 -25.03 -2.49 17.74
N PHE A 418 -23.90 -2.12 17.12
CA PHE A 418 -22.60 -2.15 17.78
C PHE A 418 -22.56 -1.23 19.00
N SER A 419 -23.10 0.00 18.88
CA SER A 419 -23.14 0.95 19.99
C SER A 419 -24.04 0.49 21.12
N ALA A 420 -25.22 -0.08 20.79
CA ALA A 420 -26.13 -0.65 21.76
C ALA A 420 -25.45 -1.80 22.53
N HIS A 421 -24.81 -2.73 21.80
CA HIS A 421 -24.07 -3.84 22.41
C HIS A 421 -22.97 -3.38 23.39
N LEU A 422 -22.21 -2.34 23.05
CA LEU A 422 -21.17 -1.79 23.95
C LEU A 422 -21.78 -1.18 25.21
N LEU A 423 -22.93 -0.50 25.09
CA LEU A 423 -23.65 0.11 26.23
C LEU A 423 -24.26 -0.97 27.14
N ASP A 424 -24.93 -1.97 26.57
CA ASP A 424 -25.50 -3.08 27.33
C ASP A 424 -24.44 -3.85 28.11
N GLY A 425 -23.30 -4.16 27.49
CA GLY A 425 -22.17 -4.79 28.14
C GLY A 425 -21.53 -3.93 29.25
N ALA A 426 -21.62 -2.60 29.16
CA ALA A 426 -21.18 -1.70 30.22
C ALA A 426 -22.20 -1.64 31.37
N MET A 427 -23.51 -1.64 31.07
CA MET A 427 -24.57 -1.63 32.07
C MET A 427 -24.59 -2.94 32.88
N GLN A 428 -24.51 -4.10 32.23
CA GLN A 428 -24.46 -5.39 32.92
C GLN A 428 -23.28 -5.49 33.89
N ARG A 429 -22.12 -4.99 33.50
CA ARG A 429 -20.91 -4.94 34.38
C ARG A 429 -21.03 -3.89 35.49
N SER A 430 -21.90 -2.88 35.35
CA SER A 430 -22.15 -1.88 36.40
C SER A 430 -23.12 -2.36 37.47
N ILE A 431 -24.04 -3.26 37.11
CA ILE A 431 -25.00 -3.86 38.04
C ILE A 431 -24.30 -4.86 39.00
N ILE A 432 -23.20 -5.51 38.55
CA ILE A 432 -22.49 -6.54 39.30
C ILE A 432 -21.42 -5.96 40.25
N GLY A 433 -21.06 -4.68 40.13
CA GLY A 433 -20.06 -4.04 40.98
C GLY A 433 -20.37 -2.58 41.29
N SER A 434 -20.24 -2.17 42.57
CA SER A 434 -20.31 -0.78 42.99
C SER A 434 -19.14 -0.01 42.34
N SER A 435 -19.43 0.74 41.25
CA SER A 435 -18.42 1.46 40.48
C SER A 435 -18.20 2.87 41.08
N ASN A 436 -16.97 3.15 41.49
CA ASN A 436 -16.51 4.51 41.79
C ASN A 436 -16.47 5.37 40.51
N GLY A 437 -16.57 6.70 40.63
CA GLY A 437 -16.61 7.62 39.50
C GLY A 437 -15.45 7.45 38.49
N GLU A 438 -14.25 7.09 38.95
CA GLU A 438 -13.09 6.79 38.09
C GLU A 438 -13.31 5.56 37.20
N GLN A 439 -13.93 4.51 37.73
CA GLN A 439 -14.24 3.29 36.96
C GLN A 439 -15.29 3.56 35.88
N LEU A 440 -16.23 4.47 36.14
CA LEU A 440 -17.24 4.89 35.16
C LEU A 440 -16.59 5.69 34.02
N ALA A 441 -15.71 6.62 34.35
CA ALA A 441 -14.95 7.41 33.37
C ALA A 441 -14.04 6.52 32.49
N GLN A 442 -13.40 5.52 33.08
CA GLN A 442 -12.56 4.57 32.36
C GLN A 442 -13.40 3.70 31.41
N LYS A 443 -14.59 3.23 31.83
CA LYS A 443 -15.52 2.48 30.97
C LYS A 443 -16.04 3.32 29.79
N GLN A 444 -16.40 4.58 30.04
CA GLN A 444 -16.80 5.51 28.97
C GLN A 444 -15.67 5.73 27.96
N TYR A 445 -14.45 5.89 28.43
CA TYR A 445 -13.26 6.03 27.58
C TYR A 445 -13.03 4.77 26.72
N GLU A 446 -13.18 3.58 27.27
CA GLU A 446 -13.08 2.32 26.52
C GLU A 446 -14.15 2.18 25.44
N ILE A 447 -15.38 2.58 25.71
CA ILE A 447 -16.47 2.60 24.72
C ILE A 447 -16.16 3.56 23.59
N LEU A 448 -15.72 4.78 23.92
CA LEU A 448 -15.33 5.78 22.92
C LEU A 448 -14.20 5.26 22.03
N ARG A 449 -13.18 4.67 22.62
CA ARG A 449 -12.05 4.08 21.87
C ARG A 449 -12.48 2.95 20.93
N ARG A 450 -13.34 2.05 21.39
CA ARG A 450 -13.87 0.96 20.53
C ARG A 450 -14.70 1.52 19.38
N LYS A 451 -15.51 2.56 19.63
CA LYS A 451 -16.26 3.27 18.58
C LYS A 451 -15.32 3.97 17.58
N GLU A 452 -14.30 4.66 18.06
CA GLU A 452 -13.28 5.28 17.19
C GLU A 452 -12.56 4.24 16.34
N PHE A 453 -12.16 3.11 16.94
CA PHE A 453 -11.54 2.02 16.21
C PHE A 453 -12.49 1.45 15.14
N ALA A 454 -13.74 1.16 15.51
CA ALA A 454 -14.75 0.68 14.56
C ALA A 454 -14.96 1.68 13.41
N ASN A 455 -15.00 2.99 13.69
CA ASN A 455 -15.12 4.03 12.67
C ASN A 455 -13.96 4.04 11.66
N VAL A 456 -12.74 3.75 12.11
CA VAL A 456 -11.56 3.64 11.22
C VAL A 456 -11.72 2.48 10.24
N TYR A 457 -12.29 1.35 10.69
CA TYR A 457 -12.44 0.14 9.89
C TYR A 457 -13.77 0.04 9.15
N LEU A 458 -14.79 0.78 9.58
CA LEU A 458 -16.13 0.81 8.99
C LEU A 458 -16.14 0.88 7.45
N PRO A 459 -15.31 1.73 6.82
CA PRO A 459 -15.30 1.86 5.37
C PRO A 459 -14.77 0.63 4.65
N TYR A 460 -13.95 -0.16 5.32
CA TYR A 460 -13.34 -1.36 4.74
C TYR A 460 -14.21 -2.60 4.98
N GLY A 461 -15.00 -2.56 6.05
CA GLY A 461 -15.90 -3.65 6.43
C GLY A 461 -17.12 -3.83 5.53
N PHE A 462 -17.49 -2.82 4.72
CA PHE A 462 -18.63 -2.85 3.82
C PHE A 462 -18.26 -2.72 2.34
N TYR A 463 -17.03 -3.05 1.99
CA TYR A 463 -16.58 -2.95 0.61
C TYR A 463 -17.21 -4.03 -0.28
N ALA A 464 -17.96 -3.63 -1.30
CA ALA A 464 -18.63 -4.52 -2.26
C ALA A 464 -18.00 -4.52 -3.66
N GLY A 465 -16.98 -3.69 -3.90
CA GLY A 465 -16.29 -3.63 -5.20
C GLY A 465 -15.31 -4.77 -5.39
N ARG A 466 -15.03 -5.10 -6.66
CA ARG A 466 -14.02 -6.06 -7.08
C ARG A 466 -13.10 -5.42 -8.11
N PHE A 467 -11.83 -5.78 -8.11
CA PHE A 467 -10.86 -5.25 -9.05
C PHE A 467 -10.69 -6.18 -10.25
N ASP A 468 -10.88 -5.63 -11.45
CA ASP A 468 -10.51 -6.32 -12.67
C ASP A 468 -9.00 -6.54 -12.72
N CYS A 469 -8.56 -7.75 -13.05
CA CYS A 469 -7.16 -8.12 -13.17
C CYS A 469 -6.86 -8.74 -14.55
N SER A 470 -7.67 -8.43 -15.57
CA SER A 470 -7.55 -9.03 -16.89
C SER A 470 -6.20 -8.76 -17.54
N ASN A 471 -5.68 -7.52 -17.44
CA ASN A 471 -4.34 -7.18 -17.92
C ASN A 471 -3.27 -7.92 -17.13
N THR A 472 -3.40 -7.95 -15.81
CA THR A 472 -2.46 -8.64 -14.90
C THR A 472 -2.43 -10.13 -15.16
N MET A 473 -3.59 -10.78 -15.33
CA MET A 473 -3.67 -12.19 -15.72
C MET A 473 -3.09 -12.43 -17.12
N GLY A 474 -3.28 -11.49 -18.04
CA GLY A 474 -2.69 -11.53 -19.38
C GLY A 474 -1.15 -11.56 -19.37
N LEU A 475 -0.50 -10.94 -18.37
CA LEU A 475 0.96 -11.10 -18.19
C LEU A 475 1.32 -12.55 -17.87
N MET A 476 0.62 -13.18 -16.92
CA MET A 476 0.85 -14.58 -16.55
C MET A 476 0.67 -15.55 -17.74
N GLN A 477 -0.31 -15.26 -18.60
CA GLN A 477 -0.61 -16.14 -19.76
C GLN A 477 0.52 -16.19 -20.81
N ILE A 478 1.30 -15.12 -20.92
CA ILE A 478 2.43 -15.02 -21.87
C ILE A 478 3.77 -15.44 -21.27
N MET A 479 3.85 -15.68 -19.96
CA MET A 479 5.02 -16.24 -19.29
C MET A 479 5.17 -17.72 -19.64
N ASN A 480 6.42 -18.17 -19.85
CA ASN A 480 6.72 -19.60 -19.92
C ASN A 480 6.74 -20.23 -18.51
N GLU A 481 6.88 -21.57 -18.43
CA GLU A 481 6.79 -22.28 -17.15
C GLU A 481 7.95 -21.95 -16.18
N GLU A 482 9.15 -21.69 -16.69
CA GLU A 482 10.30 -21.26 -15.86
C GLU A 482 10.04 -19.88 -15.27
N GLU A 483 9.51 -18.95 -16.06
CA GLU A 483 9.15 -17.62 -15.57
C GLU A 483 8.01 -17.68 -14.54
N LYS A 484 6.98 -18.52 -14.77
CA LYS A 484 5.91 -18.74 -13.79
C LYS A 484 6.42 -19.32 -12.48
N LYS A 485 7.41 -20.19 -12.53
CA LYS A 485 8.04 -20.75 -11.34
C LYS A 485 8.81 -19.69 -10.55
N LYS A 486 9.56 -18.83 -11.25
CA LYS A 486 10.44 -17.82 -10.64
C LYS A 486 9.72 -16.50 -10.31
N PHE A 487 8.75 -16.09 -11.10
CA PHE A 487 8.06 -14.80 -11.04
C PHE A 487 6.52 -14.96 -11.01
N GLY A 488 6.01 -16.07 -10.51
CA GLY A 488 4.58 -16.31 -10.46
C GLY A 488 3.85 -15.34 -9.53
N PHE A 489 2.65 -14.91 -9.93
CA PHE A 489 1.76 -14.03 -9.18
C PHE A 489 0.29 -14.41 -9.35
N ASP A 490 0.01 -15.73 -9.47
CA ASP A 490 -1.35 -16.25 -9.52
C ASP A 490 -2.03 -16.13 -8.15
N MET A 491 -2.95 -15.19 -8.02
CA MET A 491 -3.73 -14.99 -6.79
C MET A 491 -4.64 -16.18 -6.49
N GLY A 492 -5.01 -16.98 -7.51
CA GLY A 492 -5.79 -18.20 -7.36
C GLY A 492 -5.04 -19.31 -6.62
N SER A 493 -3.71 -19.27 -6.63
CA SER A 493 -2.86 -20.26 -5.94
C SER A 493 -2.69 -20.04 -4.45
N ILE A 494 -3.23 -18.95 -3.89
CA ILE A 494 -3.10 -18.64 -2.45
C ILE A 494 -4.07 -19.53 -1.65
N ASP A 495 -3.53 -20.39 -0.81
CA ASP A 495 -4.28 -21.00 0.28
C ASP A 495 -4.39 -19.99 1.43
N TRP A 496 -5.58 -19.38 1.59
CA TRP A 496 -5.81 -18.38 2.62
C TRP A 496 -5.62 -18.91 4.03
N LYS A 497 -5.99 -20.18 4.30
CA LYS A 497 -5.78 -20.78 5.60
C LYS A 497 -4.30 -20.85 5.91
N HIS A 498 -3.52 -21.48 5.04
CA HIS A 498 -2.07 -21.56 5.21
C HIS A 498 -1.44 -20.16 5.29
N TYR A 499 -1.82 -19.25 4.40
CA TYR A 499 -1.22 -17.92 4.37
C TYR A 499 -1.49 -17.12 5.65
N ILE A 500 -2.72 -17.12 6.16
CA ILE A 500 -3.07 -16.35 7.36
C ILE A 500 -2.45 -16.99 8.62
N THR A 501 -2.67 -18.30 8.83
CA THR A 501 -2.33 -18.93 10.10
C THR A 501 -0.85 -19.32 10.23
N ASN A 502 -0.17 -19.65 9.12
CA ASN A 502 1.19 -20.18 9.15
C ASN A 502 2.23 -19.21 8.58
N VAL A 503 1.82 -18.21 7.78
CA VAL A 503 2.73 -17.28 7.13
C VAL A 503 2.58 -15.86 7.66
N HIS A 504 1.40 -15.25 7.47
CA HIS A 504 1.20 -13.83 7.73
C HIS A 504 1.20 -13.50 9.23
N VAL A 505 0.34 -14.15 10.04
CA VAL A 505 0.27 -13.87 11.48
C VAL A 505 1.60 -14.19 12.17
N PRO A 506 2.23 -15.36 11.97
CA PRO A 506 3.57 -15.62 12.53
C PRO A 506 4.63 -14.64 12.03
N GLY A 507 4.56 -14.20 10.77
CA GLY A 507 5.45 -13.19 10.21
C GLY A 507 5.28 -11.82 10.88
N LEU A 508 4.04 -11.41 11.12
CA LEU A 508 3.69 -10.19 11.83
C LEU A 508 4.26 -10.19 13.26
N MET A 509 4.13 -11.33 13.95
CA MET A 509 4.68 -11.53 15.30
C MET A 509 6.20 -11.35 15.32
N ARG A 510 6.91 -12.04 14.43
CA ARG A 510 8.38 -11.98 14.36
C ARG A 510 8.92 -10.60 13.97
N ASN A 511 8.38 -10.03 12.90
CA ASN A 511 9.00 -8.85 12.27
C ASN A 511 8.52 -7.53 12.86
N VAL A 512 7.27 -7.46 13.33
CA VAL A 512 6.68 -6.23 13.84
C VAL A 512 6.71 -6.16 15.35
N MET A 513 6.36 -7.26 16.03
CA MET A 513 6.36 -7.34 17.49
C MET A 513 7.75 -7.63 18.05
N LYS A 514 8.72 -8.03 17.22
CA LYS A 514 10.08 -8.45 17.64
C LYS A 514 10.07 -9.57 18.68
N GLU A 515 9.09 -10.45 18.62
CA GLU A 515 9.06 -11.63 19.46
C GLU A 515 10.23 -12.55 19.09
N LYS A 516 11.22 -12.59 19.95
CA LYS A 516 12.25 -13.63 19.90
C LYS A 516 11.61 -14.95 20.31
N ARG A 517 11.94 -16.03 19.62
CA ARG A 517 11.54 -17.39 20.05
C ARG A 517 12.06 -17.62 21.49
N GLY A 518 11.14 -17.63 22.45
CA GLY A 518 11.43 -17.98 23.85
C GLY A 518 11.57 -16.82 24.84
N GLU A 519 11.48 -15.55 24.43
CA GLU A 519 11.40 -14.43 25.36
C GLU A 519 9.96 -13.90 25.42
N THR A 520 9.29 -14.18 26.51
CA THR A 520 7.97 -13.61 26.86
C THR A 520 8.15 -12.10 27.06
N LEU A 521 7.47 -11.28 26.27
CA LEU A 521 7.38 -9.84 26.54
C LEU A 521 6.57 -9.61 27.80
N VAL A 522 7.24 -9.69 28.95
CA VAL A 522 6.71 -9.22 30.23
C VAL A 522 6.75 -7.70 30.22
N GLY A 523 5.59 -7.08 30.22
CA GLY A 523 5.40 -5.72 30.71
C GLY A 523 5.76 -4.57 29.79
N ALA A 524 4.99 -4.37 28.74
CA ALA A 524 4.70 -3.01 28.30
C ALA A 524 3.31 -2.64 28.85
N GLY A 525 3.31 -1.99 29.99
CA GLY A 525 2.10 -1.56 30.68
C GLY A 525 1.14 -0.78 29.77
N ASN A 526 -0.14 -0.90 30.08
CA ASN A 526 -1.35 -0.28 29.51
C ASN A 526 -1.22 1.19 29.08
N LYS A 527 -0.40 1.49 28.08
CA LYS A 527 -0.41 2.79 27.41
C LYS A 527 -0.53 2.58 25.92
N ILE A 528 -1.79 2.52 25.46
CA ILE A 528 -2.08 2.81 24.05
C ILE A 528 -1.77 4.29 23.87
N PRO A 529 -0.94 4.69 22.90
CA PRO A 529 -0.69 6.11 22.64
C PRO A 529 -2.01 6.78 22.31
N GLY A 530 -2.34 7.84 23.05
CA GLY A 530 -3.49 8.71 22.81
C GLY A 530 -3.51 9.21 21.35
N GLY A 531 -4.70 9.50 20.85
CA GLY A 531 -5.03 9.87 19.48
C GLY A 531 -3.95 10.70 18.80
N ALA A 532 -3.72 10.47 17.53
CA ALA A 532 -2.78 11.08 16.60
C ALA A 532 -1.39 10.43 16.41
N LYS A 533 -1.02 9.34 17.10
CA LYS A 533 0.26 8.65 16.85
C LYS A 533 0.15 7.34 16.05
N PHE A 534 -1.03 7.04 15.51
CA PHE A 534 -1.29 5.77 14.82
C PHE A 534 -0.56 5.60 13.47
N TYR A 535 0.03 6.65 12.92
CA TYR A 535 0.73 6.61 11.63
C TYR A 535 1.98 7.48 11.64
N LYS A 536 2.91 7.24 12.55
CA LYS A 536 4.31 7.57 12.29
C LYS A 536 4.99 6.32 11.71
N SER A 537 4.74 6.01 10.45
CA SER A 537 5.77 5.41 9.62
C SER A 537 6.87 6.47 9.54
N LYS A 538 8.08 6.12 9.90
CA LYS A 538 9.24 6.96 9.63
C LYS A 538 9.25 7.23 8.12
N LEU A 539 8.98 8.47 7.75
CA LEU A 539 9.34 9.01 6.44
C LEU A 539 10.85 9.15 6.39
#